data_10f56d6980a2f7f995cc785320aa110f
#
_entry.id   10f56d6980a2f7f995cc785320aa110f
#
_cell.length_a   1.000
_cell.length_b   1.000
_cell.length_c   1.000
_cell.angle_alpha   90.00
_cell.angle_beta   90.00
_cell.angle_gamma   90.00
#
_symmetry.space_group_name_H-M   'P 1'
#
loop_
_entity.id
_entity.type
_entity.pdbx_description
1 polymer ?
#
loop_
_entity_poly.entity_id
_entity_poly.type
_entity_poly.pdbx_seq_one_letter_code
_entity_poly.pdbx_strand_id
1 'polypeptide(L)'
;MRIRTLFGRGGAGAAAALTAVFSIGAVRVPEPKIAFQPKSYVCFRASGPVAIDGNLDEEVWSKAPWTDAFVDIEGGKNRPKPRYRTMVKMLWDDAYFYIGAYLEEPSVWATLTKRDSIIYNDNDFEVFIDPDGDTHNYFELEMNALNTVWDLFLINPYRDGRPANIHAWDIQGLQSAVLVNGTLNDPKDKDKSWFVELAFPWAVLQEAAQPASPPKPGDQWRVNFSRVEYRTAVADGAIVKAVDPATSRAFPEDNWVWSPTGLVNIHYPELWGYVQFSDKVAGKGKDSFILRPEENAKWALRLIYYRQWAYFDQKGTFIADPAALGLKERDLNVKGFAFPPVLQAAGRMFEASYTAENGAVWRIREDGRIRNDK
;
A
#
# COMPACT_ATOMS: atom_id res chain seq x y z
N MET A 1 37.28 -44.35 -36.11
CA MET A 1 38.66 -44.63 -36.59
C MET A 1 39.63 -43.67 -35.89
N ARG A 2 40.49 -44.30 -35.07
CA ARG A 2 41.77 -43.81 -34.48
C ARG A 2 41.82 -42.53 -33.67
N ILE A 3 41.99 -42.78 -32.38
CA ILE A 3 42.65 -42.04 -31.26
C ILE A 3 44.05 -41.55 -31.67
N ARG A 4 44.45 -40.36 -31.23
CA ARG A 4 45.82 -40.07 -30.80
C ARG A 4 45.87 -39.08 -29.63
N THR A 5 46.27 -39.62 -28.52
CA THR A 5 46.80 -38.98 -27.29
C THR A 5 48.17 -38.32 -27.61
N LEU A 6 48.38 -37.14 -26.98
CA LEU A 6 49.76 -36.70 -26.69
C LEU A 6 49.80 -35.97 -25.35
N PHE A 7 50.58 -36.52 -24.45
CA PHE A 7 50.97 -36.01 -23.15
C PHE A 7 51.98 -34.85 -23.32
N GLY A 8 51.84 -33.82 -22.50
CA GLY A 8 52.86 -32.81 -22.29
C GLY A 8 52.78 -32.29 -20.85
N ARG A 9 53.87 -32.58 -20.09
CA ARG A 9 54.07 -32.20 -18.68
C ARG A 9 54.54 -30.76 -18.56
N GLY A 10 54.18 -30.12 -17.43
CA GLY A 10 55.04 -29.10 -16.83
C GLY A 10 54.28 -27.86 -16.34
N GLY A 11 54.09 -27.76 -15.03
CA GLY A 11 54.75 -26.75 -14.22
C GLY A 11 53.83 -25.64 -13.70
N ALA A 12 53.94 -25.50 -12.41
CA ALA A 12 53.74 -24.34 -11.57
C ALA A 12 52.31 -23.94 -11.16
N GLY A 13 52.04 -24.20 -9.88
CA GLY A 13 50.87 -23.76 -9.17
C GLY A 13 50.74 -22.23 -9.11
N ALA A 14 49.57 -21.76 -9.45
CA ALA A 14 49.08 -20.47 -9.03
C ALA A 14 47.85 -20.74 -8.15
N ALA A 15 48.01 -20.53 -6.85
CA ALA A 15 46.88 -20.49 -5.92
C ALA A 15 46.00 -19.30 -6.31
N ALA A 16 44.88 -19.58 -7.00
CA ALA A 16 43.83 -18.60 -7.19
C ALA A 16 43.11 -18.39 -5.86
N ALA A 17 43.42 -17.30 -5.19
CA ALA A 17 42.62 -16.82 -4.09
C ALA A 17 41.20 -16.51 -4.65
N LEU A 18 40.23 -17.41 -4.35
CA LEU A 18 38.83 -17.12 -4.53
C LEU A 18 38.47 -16.00 -3.56
N THR A 19 38.51 -14.77 -4.01
CA THR A 19 37.84 -13.66 -3.36
C THR A 19 36.35 -13.91 -3.56
N ALA A 20 35.68 -14.46 -2.54
CA ALA A 20 34.23 -14.52 -2.46
C ALA A 20 33.74 -13.08 -2.43
N VAL A 21 33.38 -12.55 -3.57
CA VAL A 21 32.56 -11.33 -3.66
C VAL A 21 31.21 -11.73 -3.09
N PHE A 22 31.00 -11.45 -1.80
CA PHE A 22 29.67 -11.43 -1.23
C PHE A 22 28.91 -10.30 -1.95
N SER A 23 28.15 -10.65 -2.97
CA SER A 23 27.07 -9.80 -3.42
C SER A 23 26.16 -9.62 -2.22
N ILE A 24 26.11 -8.41 -1.67
CA ILE A 24 25.09 -8.05 -0.68
C ILE A 24 23.77 -8.20 -1.45
N GLY A 25 23.14 -9.36 -1.32
CA GLY A 25 21.82 -9.60 -1.89
C GLY A 25 20.87 -8.53 -1.35
N ALA A 26 19.93 -8.07 -2.17
CA ALA A 26 18.90 -7.17 -1.72
C ALA A 26 18.20 -7.77 -0.50
N VAL A 27 17.97 -6.97 0.55
CA VAL A 27 17.24 -7.38 1.74
C VAL A 27 15.86 -7.85 1.32
N ARG A 28 15.47 -9.08 1.69
CA ARG A 28 14.20 -9.70 1.28
C ARG A 28 12.98 -8.90 1.71
N VAL A 29 13.02 -8.37 2.93
CA VAL A 29 11.95 -7.55 3.51
C VAL A 29 12.57 -6.23 3.99
N PRO A 30 12.67 -5.21 3.12
CA PRO A 30 13.23 -3.92 3.50
C PRO A 30 12.43 -3.24 4.62
N GLU A 31 13.12 -2.73 5.62
CA GLU A 31 12.50 -1.89 6.64
C GLU A 31 12.22 -0.50 6.07
N PRO A 32 10.99 0.02 6.22
CA PRO A 32 10.64 1.38 5.78
C PRO A 32 11.51 2.45 6.44
N LYS A 33 11.96 3.42 5.66
CA LYS A 33 12.82 4.52 6.12
C LYS A 33 12.01 5.75 6.52
N ILE A 34 10.92 5.55 7.23
CA ILE A 34 9.99 6.60 7.65
C ILE A 34 9.56 6.39 9.09
N ALA A 35 9.24 7.47 9.81
CA ALA A 35 8.63 7.35 11.13
C ALA A 35 7.21 6.75 11.01
N PHE A 36 6.84 5.93 12.00
CA PHE A 36 5.48 5.41 12.08
C PHE A 36 4.50 6.53 12.43
N GLN A 37 3.95 7.15 11.42
CA GLN A 37 2.96 8.23 11.52
C GLN A 37 1.95 8.11 10.37
N PRO A 38 1.21 6.99 10.27
CA PRO A 38 0.19 6.83 9.25
C PRO A 38 -0.84 7.94 9.33
N LYS A 39 -1.37 8.35 8.19
CA LYS A 39 -2.47 9.31 8.11
C LYS A 39 -3.72 8.76 8.78
N SER A 40 -4.67 9.63 9.07
CA SER A 40 -5.97 9.21 9.61
C SER A 40 -7.10 10.03 9.01
N TYR A 41 -8.27 9.40 8.93
CA TYR A 41 -9.49 10.01 8.44
C TYR A 41 -10.69 9.51 9.26
N VAL A 42 -11.59 10.42 9.61
CA VAL A 42 -12.88 10.06 10.20
C VAL A 42 -13.90 10.00 9.06
N CYS A 43 -14.37 8.80 8.76
CA CYS A 43 -15.36 8.54 7.72
C CYS A 43 -16.76 8.69 8.31
N PHE A 44 -17.44 9.75 7.95
CA PHE A 44 -18.80 10.06 8.41
C PHE A 44 -19.86 9.32 7.59
N ARG A 45 -21.04 9.16 8.17
CA ARG A 45 -22.19 8.65 7.40
C ARG A 45 -22.62 9.67 6.35
N ALA A 46 -23.00 9.18 5.18
CA ALA A 46 -23.61 9.99 4.14
C ALA A 46 -24.88 10.68 4.65
N SER A 47 -25.10 11.93 4.23
CA SER A 47 -26.27 12.71 4.64
C SER A 47 -27.52 12.41 3.83
N GLY A 48 -27.39 11.62 2.77
CA GLY A 48 -28.44 11.22 1.83
C GLY A 48 -27.88 10.22 0.81
N PRO A 49 -28.68 9.84 -0.20
CA PRO A 49 -28.20 9.01 -1.30
C PRO A 49 -26.99 9.61 -2.00
N VAL A 50 -26.05 8.78 -2.43
CA VAL A 50 -24.89 9.14 -3.25
C VAL A 50 -25.15 8.58 -4.65
N ALA A 51 -25.20 9.44 -5.67
CA ALA A 51 -25.22 9.00 -7.05
C ALA A 51 -23.79 8.77 -7.51
N ILE A 52 -23.51 7.68 -8.21
CA ILE A 52 -22.18 7.38 -8.71
C ILE A 52 -22.11 7.80 -10.17
N ASP A 53 -21.81 9.08 -10.41
CA ASP A 53 -21.75 9.69 -11.76
C ASP A 53 -20.42 10.40 -12.04
N GLY A 54 -19.48 10.37 -11.07
CA GLY A 54 -18.16 11.01 -11.11
C GLY A 54 -18.18 12.47 -10.66
N ASN A 55 -19.34 13.03 -10.30
CA ASN A 55 -19.46 14.41 -9.88
C ASN A 55 -19.43 14.51 -8.33
N LEU A 56 -18.47 15.22 -7.78
CA LEU A 56 -18.34 15.44 -6.33
C LEU A 56 -18.94 16.78 -5.86
N ASP A 57 -19.70 17.47 -6.72
CA ASP A 57 -20.33 18.77 -6.40
C ASP A 57 -21.67 18.61 -5.65
N GLU A 58 -22.17 17.40 -5.48
CA GLU A 58 -23.39 17.09 -4.74
C GLU A 58 -23.29 17.50 -3.27
N GLU A 59 -24.44 17.84 -2.69
CA GLU A 59 -24.51 18.30 -1.31
C GLU A 59 -23.91 17.27 -0.32
N VAL A 60 -24.12 15.98 -0.59
CA VAL A 60 -23.58 14.89 0.25
C VAL A 60 -22.07 14.94 0.34
N TRP A 61 -21.38 15.15 -0.78
CA TRP A 61 -19.92 15.28 -0.84
C TRP A 61 -19.41 16.61 -0.28
N SER A 62 -20.19 17.68 -0.39
CA SER A 62 -19.77 18.99 0.13
C SER A 62 -19.53 18.98 1.64
N LYS A 63 -20.14 18.06 2.38
CA LYS A 63 -20.02 17.91 3.84
C LYS A 63 -18.90 16.96 4.27
N ALA A 64 -18.39 16.13 3.36
CA ALA A 64 -17.27 15.25 3.65
C ALA A 64 -15.93 16.03 3.65
N PRO A 65 -15.06 15.89 4.65
CA PRO A 65 -13.76 16.52 4.62
C PRO A 65 -12.87 15.90 3.54
N TRP A 66 -11.97 16.71 2.96
CA TRP A 66 -10.89 16.19 2.15
C TRP A 66 -9.78 15.60 3.03
N THR A 67 -9.10 14.56 2.52
CA THR A 67 -7.80 14.15 3.06
C THR A 67 -6.77 15.26 2.87
N ASP A 68 -5.61 15.13 3.51
CA ASP A 68 -4.43 15.86 3.05
C ASP A 68 -4.13 15.50 1.59
N ALA A 69 -3.50 16.43 0.86
CA ALA A 69 -3.00 16.14 -0.48
C ALA A 69 -1.95 15.02 -0.43
N PHE A 70 -1.91 14.22 -1.50
CA PHE A 70 -0.95 13.15 -1.64
C PHE A 70 0.49 13.67 -1.62
N VAL A 71 1.38 12.80 -1.21
CA VAL A 71 2.83 13.03 -1.14
C VAL A 71 3.57 11.93 -1.92
N ASP A 72 4.86 12.11 -2.15
CA ASP A 72 5.70 11.04 -2.70
C ASP A 72 5.64 9.79 -1.81
N ILE A 73 5.60 8.61 -2.40
CA ILE A 73 5.42 7.33 -1.70
C ILE A 73 6.52 7.05 -0.66
N GLU A 74 7.74 7.51 -0.91
CA GLU A 74 8.83 7.36 0.07
C GLU A 74 8.68 8.37 1.24
N GLY A 75 7.83 9.40 1.08
CA GLY A 75 7.63 10.41 2.12
C GLY A 75 8.89 11.21 2.45
N GLY A 76 8.83 11.93 3.60
CA GLY A 76 9.98 12.66 4.10
C GLY A 76 10.15 14.06 3.48
N LYS A 77 10.98 14.88 4.16
CA LYS A 77 11.14 16.31 3.81
C LYS A 77 11.93 16.55 2.52
N ASN A 78 12.71 15.58 2.07
CA ASN A 78 13.64 15.72 0.95
C ASN A 78 13.10 15.13 -0.36
N ARG A 79 11.88 14.61 -0.36
CA ARG A 79 11.25 14.09 -1.58
C ARG A 79 10.57 15.22 -2.34
N PRO A 80 10.52 15.15 -3.69
CA PRO A 80 9.79 16.12 -4.50
C PRO A 80 8.32 16.16 -4.09
N LYS A 81 7.74 17.34 -4.12
CA LYS A 81 6.28 17.44 -4.02
C LYS A 81 5.65 16.90 -5.30
N PRO A 82 4.49 16.22 -5.22
CA PRO A 82 3.70 15.89 -6.40
C PRO A 82 3.50 17.10 -7.31
N ARG A 83 3.65 16.90 -8.61
CA ARG A 83 3.44 17.96 -9.61
C ARG A 83 1.98 18.42 -9.63
N TYR A 84 1.07 17.50 -9.38
CA TYR A 84 -0.37 17.70 -9.43
C TYR A 84 -1.01 17.28 -8.12
N ARG A 85 -2.02 17.99 -7.70
CA ARG A 85 -2.70 17.74 -6.44
C ARG A 85 -3.68 16.59 -6.58
N THR A 86 -3.66 15.67 -5.63
CA THR A 86 -4.63 14.60 -5.48
C THR A 86 -5.13 14.59 -4.05
N MET A 87 -6.44 14.46 -3.86
CA MET A 87 -7.09 14.36 -2.56
C MET A 87 -8.32 13.47 -2.65
N VAL A 88 -8.72 12.89 -1.52
CA VAL A 88 -9.85 11.95 -1.44
C VAL A 88 -10.83 12.39 -0.36
N LYS A 89 -12.09 12.07 -0.57
CA LYS A 89 -13.17 12.11 0.43
C LYS A 89 -13.71 10.71 0.63
N MET A 90 -14.18 10.42 1.83
CA MET A 90 -14.82 9.15 2.13
C MET A 90 -16.11 9.37 2.90
N LEU A 91 -17.13 8.60 2.57
CA LEU A 91 -18.42 8.51 3.26
C LEU A 91 -18.84 7.05 3.38
N TRP A 92 -19.82 6.76 4.18
CA TRP A 92 -20.40 5.43 4.28
C TRP A 92 -21.88 5.46 4.68
N ASP A 93 -22.59 4.39 4.33
CA ASP A 93 -23.94 4.12 4.80
C ASP A 93 -24.11 2.62 5.12
N ASP A 94 -25.33 2.13 5.19
CA ASP A 94 -25.58 0.72 5.51
C ASP A 94 -25.33 -0.24 4.34
N ALA A 95 -25.14 0.28 3.12
CA ALA A 95 -24.96 -0.50 1.90
C ALA A 95 -23.53 -0.42 1.34
N TYR A 96 -22.88 0.75 1.44
CA TYR A 96 -21.66 1.04 0.73
C TYR A 96 -20.63 1.82 1.55
N PHE A 97 -19.38 1.59 1.22
CA PHE A 97 -18.26 2.51 1.47
C PHE A 97 -18.01 3.34 0.21
N TYR A 98 -18.13 4.66 0.33
CA TYR A 98 -18.00 5.59 -0.78
C TYR A 98 -16.65 6.29 -0.76
N ILE A 99 -16.04 6.41 -1.94
CA ILE A 99 -14.76 7.11 -2.14
C ILE A 99 -14.93 8.08 -3.30
N GLY A 100 -14.65 9.36 -3.06
CA GLY A 100 -14.59 10.39 -4.09
C GLY A 100 -13.17 10.96 -4.17
N ALA A 101 -12.54 10.94 -5.35
CA ALA A 101 -11.19 11.46 -5.55
C ALA A 101 -11.16 12.62 -6.55
N TYR A 102 -10.33 13.61 -6.27
CA TYR A 102 -9.95 14.72 -7.14
C TYR A 102 -8.49 14.55 -7.55
N LEU A 103 -8.25 14.54 -8.85
CA LEU A 103 -6.91 14.44 -9.44
C LEU A 103 -6.70 15.63 -10.38
N GLU A 104 -5.85 16.59 -9.98
CA GLU A 104 -5.40 17.65 -10.87
C GLU A 104 -4.57 17.03 -11.99
N GLU A 105 -4.90 17.33 -13.25
CA GLU A 105 -4.25 16.74 -14.41
C GLU A 105 -4.40 17.66 -15.63
N PRO A 106 -3.29 18.24 -16.13
CA PRO A 106 -3.36 19.13 -17.28
C PRO A 106 -3.40 18.39 -18.62
N SER A 107 -3.26 17.07 -18.65
CA SER A 107 -3.27 16.26 -19.86
C SER A 107 -3.83 14.88 -19.53
N VAL A 108 -5.18 14.81 -19.42
CA VAL A 108 -5.87 13.58 -19.06
C VAL A 108 -5.77 12.59 -20.22
N TRP A 109 -5.12 11.47 -20.00
CA TRP A 109 -4.98 10.41 -20.99
C TRP A 109 -5.09 9.02 -20.36
N ALA A 110 -5.58 8.08 -21.15
CA ALA A 110 -5.61 6.68 -20.85
C ALA A 110 -5.71 5.86 -22.14
N THR A 111 -5.14 4.67 -22.16
CA THR A 111 -5.07 3.80 -23.33
C THR A 111 -5.67 2.42 -23.09
N LEU A 112 -5.70 1.96 -21.85
CA LEU A 112 -6.16 0.62 -21.50
C LEU A 112 -7.68 0.61 -21.37
N THR A 113 -8.34 -0.20 -22.20
CA THR A 113 -9.80 -0.30 -22.30
C THR A 113 -10.35 -1.64 -21.86
N LYS A 114 -9.48 -2.63 -21.65
CA LYS A 114 -9.88 -3.97 -21.24
C LYS A 114 -9.78 -4.11 -19.75
N ARG A 115 -10.87 -4.51 -19.08
CA ARG A 115 -10.87 -4.89 -17.65
C ARG A 115 -9.73 -5.88 -17.37
N ASP A 116 -9.14 -5.79 -16.21
CA ASP A 116 -8.01 -6.62 -15.72
C ASP A 116 -6.72 -6.48 -16.55
N SER A 117 -6.60 -5.40 -17.31
CA SER A 117 -5.30 -4.95 -17.79
C SER A 117 -4.50 -4.39 -16.61
N ILE A 118 -3.18 -4.42 -16.72
CA ILE A 118 -2.28 -3.81 -15.73
C ILE A 118 -2.41 -2.29 -15.83
N ILE A 119 -3.32 -1.71 -15.05
CA ILE A 119 -3.81 -0.33 -15.19
C ILE A 119 -2.70 0.70 -14.88
N TYR A 120 -1.81 0.41 -13.92
CA TYR A 120 -0.68 1.31 -13.63
C TYR A 120 0.27 1.56 -14.82
N ASN A 121 0.05 0.95 -15.96
CA ASN A 121 0.72 1.35 -17.21
C ASN A 121 0.11 2.60 -17.86
N ASP A 122 -1.05 3.07 -17.42
CA ASP A 122 -1.58 4.40 -17.68
C ASP A 122 -1.37 5.30 -16.46
N ASN A 123 -1.75 6.59 -16.53
CA ASN A 123 -2.01 7.37 -15.33
C ASN A 123 -3.27 6.82 -14.68
N ASP A 124 -3.24 6.61 -13.37
CA ASP A 124 -4.31 5.92 -12.67
C ASP A 124 -4.63 6.50 -11.28
N PHE A 125 -5.63 5.91 -10.67
CA PHE A 125 -5.98 6.06 -9.27
C PHE A 125 -6.18 4.68 -8.67
N GLU A 126 -5.58 4.45 -7.51
CA GLU A 126 -5.59 3.15 -6.85
C GLU A 126 -6.19 3.25 -5.44
N VAL A 127 -6.87 2.19 -5.04
CA VAL A 127 -7.47 2.03 -3.70
C VAL A 127 -7.01 0.71 -3.09
N PHE A 128 -6.52 0.78 -1.85
CA PHE A 128 -6.07 -0.38 -1.07
C PHE A 128 -6.84 -0.43 0.24
N ILE A 129 -7.43 -1.59 0.57
CA ILE A 129 -8.26 -1.76 1.77
C ILE A 129 -7.87 -3.05 2.50
N ASP A 130 -7.40 -2.91 3.74
CA ASP A 130 -7.14 -3.99 4.69
C ASP A 130 -8.06 -3.80 5.91
N PRO A 131 -9.18 -4.51 5.98
CA PRO A 131 -10.23 -4.23 6.97
C PRO A 131 -9.86 -4.54 8.41
N ASP A 132 -9.02 -5.54 8.67
CA ASP A 132 -8.64 -5.95 10.04
C ASP A 132 -7.23 -5.49 10.44
N GLY A 133 -6.47 -4.92 9.49
CA GLY A 133 -5.15 -4.35 9.73
C GLY A 133 -4.12 -5.39 10.16
N ASP A 134 -4.28 -6.64 9.71
CA ASP A 134 -3.34 -7.72 9.97
C ASP A 134 -2.27 -7.87 8.86
N THR A 135 -2.44 -7.07 7.78
CA THR A 135 -1.58 -6.98 6.58
C THR A 135 -1.77 -8.10 5.55
N HIS A 136 -2.73 -8.97 5.76
CA HIS A 136 -3.06 -10.08 4.87
C HIS A 136 -4.52 -9.98 4.43
N ASN A 137 -4.87 -10.68 3.36
CA ASN A 137 -6.25 -10.71 2.84
C ASN A 137 -6.81 -9.30 2.62
N TYR A 138 -6.17 -8.52 1.77
CA TYR A 138 -6.58 -7.16 1.47
C TYR A 138 -6.95 -6.98 -0.01
N PHE A 139 -7.65 -5.90 -0.28
CA PHE A 139 -8.17 -5.57 -1.61
C PHE A 139 -7.32 -4.49 -2.26
N GLU A 140 -7.19 -4.59 -3.57
CA GLU A 140 -6.61 -3.59 -4.45
C GLU A 140 -7.54 -3.32 -5.62
N LEU A 141 -7.69 -2.06 -5.97
CA LEU A 141 -8.38 -1.61 -7.16
C LEU A 141 -7.54 -0.53 -7.82
N GLU A 142 -7.26 -0.70 -9.10
CA GLU A 142 -6.65 0.30 -9.96
C GLU A 142 -7.66 0.75 -11.03
N MET A 143 -7.70 2.02 -11.36
CA MET A 143 -8.54 2.51 -12.44
C MET A 143 -7.94 3.71 -13.17
N ASN A 144 -8.16 3.78 -14.47
CA ASN A 144 -7.72 4.90 -15.31
C ASN A 144 -8.87 5.87 -15.65
N ALA A 145 -8.56 6.93 -16.36
CA ALA A 145 -9.54 7.95 -16.74
C ALA A 145 -10.61 7.48 -17.75
N LEU A 146 -10.45 6.29 -18.35
CA LEU A 146 -11.49 5.60 -19.13
C LEU A 146 -12.47 4.80 -18.28
N ASN A 147 -12.37 4.84 -16.96
CA ASN A 147 -13.10 3.99 -16.04
C ASN A 147 -12.85 2.48 -16.28
N THR A 148 -11.67 2.15 -16.79
CA THR A 148 -11.22 0.76 -16.89
C THR A 148 -10.62 0.35 -15.56
N VAL A 149 -11.08 -0.78 -15.04
CA VAL A 149 -10.75 -1.26 -13.69
C VAL A 149 -9.92 -2.54 -13.76
N TRP A 150 -8.97 -2.65 -12.88
CA TRP A 150 -8.32 -3.88 -12.47
C TRP A 150 -8.45 -4.02 -10.95
N ASP A 151 -9.03 -5.11 -10.49
CA ASP A 151 -9.20 -5.39 -9.08
C ASP A 151 -8.68 -6.79 -8.75
N LEU A 152 -8.12 -6.92 -7.57
CA LEU A 152 -7.54 -8.17 -7.11
C LEU A 152 -7.62 -8.31 -5.59
N PHE A 153 -7.58 -9.57 -5.15
CA PHE A 153 -7.49 -9.94 -3.75
C PHE A 153 -6.09 -10.46 -3.45
N LEU A 154 -5.41 -9.84 -2.49
CA LEU A 154 -4.07 -10.23 -2.07
C LEU A 154 -4.14 -11.00 -0.75
N ILE A 155 -3.73 -12.25 -0.76
CA ILE A 155 -3.67 -13.09 0.44
C ILE A 155 -2.55 -12.62 1.37
N ASN A 156 -1.45 -12.13 0.81
CA ASN A 156 -0.32 -11.57 1.55
C ASN A 156 0.44 -10.53 0.69
N PRO A 157 1.15 -9.59 1.31
CA PRO A 157 2.02 -8.66 0.60
C PRO A 157 3.08 -9.38 -0.24
N TYR A 158 3.46 -8.79 -1.37
CA TYR A 158 4.46 -9.37 -2.29
C TYR A 158 5.82 -9.65 -1.63
N ARG A 159 6.14 -8.99 -0.53
CA ARG A 159 7.38 -9.21 0.26
C ARG A 159 7.29 -10.45 1.17
N ASP A 160 6.09 -10.90 1.53
CA ASP A 160 5.87 -11.93 2.55
C ASP A 160 5.77 -13.32 1.92
N GLY A 161 6.92 -13.97 1.73
CA GLY A 161 6.99 -15.32 1.20
C GLY A 161 6.74 -15.44 -0.30
N ARG A 162 5.88 -16.37 -0.71
CA ARG A 162 5.40 -16.47 -2.09
C ARG A 162 4.16 -15.59 -2.21
N PRO A 163 4.20 -14.52 -3.01
CA PRO A 163 3.03 -13.69 -3.19
C PRO A 163 1.88 -14.54 -3.72
N ALA A 164 0.75 -14.41 -3.06
CA ALA A 164 -0.48 -15.05 -3.47
C ALA A 164 -1.52 -13.95 -3.69
N ASN A 165 -1.94 -13.80 -4.93
CA ASN A 165 -2.97 -12.87 -5.35
C ASN A 165 -3.95 -13.60 -6.27
N ILE A 166 -5.21 -13.20 -6.17
CA ILE A 166 -6.28 -13.75 -6.98
C ILE A 166 -6.67 -12.68 -8.00
N HIS A 167 -6.07 -12.75 -9.19
CA HIS A 167 -6.32 -11.80 -10.28
C HIS A 167 -7.71 -11.93 -10.90
N ALA A 168 -8.35 -13.07 -10.77
CA ALA A 168 -9.70 -13.31 -11.27
C ALA A 168 -10.78 -12.99 -10.22
N TRP A 169 -10.41 -12.32 -9.12
CA TRP A 169 -11.37 -11.86 -8.14
C TRP A 169 -11.90 -10.50 -8.56
N ASP A 170 -13.22 -10.36 -8.51
CA ASP A 170 -13.90 -9.12 -8.85
C ASP A 170 -14.57 -8.52 -7.62
N ILE A 171 -14.54 -7.21 -7.48
CA ILE A 171 -15.35 -6.46 -6.50
C ILE A 171 -16.82 -6.52 -6.95
N GLN A 172 -17.52 -7.56 -6.53
CA GLN A 172 -18.91 -7.79 -6.92
C GLN A 172 -19.82 -6.64 -6.52
N GLY A 173 -20.48 -6.02 -7.53
CA GLY A 173 -21.39 -4.89 -7.32
C GLY A 173 -20.69 -3.54 -7.12
N LEU A 174 -19.40 -3.44 -7.38
CA LEU A 174 -18.72 -2.14 -7.45
C LEU A 174 -19.46 -1.22 -8.42
N GLN A 175 -19.72 0.00 -7.95
CA GLN A 175 -20.15 1.09 -8.84
C GLN A 175 -18.98 2.07 -8.97
N SER A 176 -18.67 2.48 -10.19
CA SER A 176 -17.58 3.39 -10.48
C SER A 176 -17.97 4.38 -11.57
N ALA A 177 -17.51 5.61 -11.43
CA ALA A 177 -17.67 6.65 -12.45
C ALA A 177 -16.44 7.56 -12.48
N VAL A 178 -16.15 8.08 -13.66
CA VAL A 178 -15.11 9.07 -13.91
C VAL A 178 -15.70 10.28 -14.61
N LEU A 179 -15.37 11.47 -14.13
CA LEU A 179 -15.70 12.75 -14.78
C LEU A 179 -14.41 13.49 -15.13
N VAL A 180 -14.19 13.78 -16.41
CA VAL A 180 -13.05 14.57 -16.88
C VAL A 180 -13.46 16.04 -17.02
N ASN A 181 -12.73 16.93 -16.32
CA ASN A 181 -12.87 18.37 -16.49
C ASN A 181 -11.85 18.85 -17.53
N GLY A 182 -12.16 18.56 -18.78
CA GLY A 182 -11.33 18.73 -19.97
C GLY A 182 -11.75 17.76 -21.05
N THR A 183 -10.81 17.30 -21.87
CA THR A 183 -11.04 16.38 -22.98
C THR A 183 -10.07 15.22 -22.96
N LEU A 184 -10.57 14.04 -22.65
CA LEU A 184 -9.74 12.83 -22.58
C LEU A 184 -9.03 12.55 -23.92
N ASN A 185 -7.71 12.34 -23.85
CA ASN A 185 -6.86 12.01 -25.00
C ASN A 185 -6.77 13.08 -26.11
N ASP A 186 -7.12 14.34 -25.84
CA ASP A 186 -6.94 15.43 -26.82
C ASP A 186 -5.62 16.17 -26.55
N PRO A 187 -4.62 16.07 -27.45
CA PRO A 187 -3.33 16.76 -27.28
C PRO A 187 -3.41 18.27 -27.59
N LYS A 188 -4.55 18.81 -28.00
CA LYS A 188 -4.71 20.19 -28.48
C LYS A 188 -5.18 21.16 -27.41
N ASP A 189 -5.74 20.65 -26.32
CA ASP A 189 -6.24 21.46 -25.21
C ASP A 189 -5.39 21.26 -23.94
N LYS A 190 -5.84 21.87 -22.87
CA LYS A 190 -5.26 21.71 -21.55
C LYS A 190 -6.37 21.45 -20.55
N ASP A 191 -6.35 20.27 -19.99
CA ASP A 191 -7.30 19.84 -18.98
C ASP A 191 -7.06 20.53 -17.63
N LYS A 192 -7.98 20.29 -16.71
CA LYS A 192 -7.87 20.79 -15.33
C LYS A 192 -7.72 19.64 -14.34
N SER A 193 -8.54 18.61 -14.49
CA SER A 193 -8.63 17.52 -13.54
C SER A 193 -9.49 16.38 -14.08
N TRP A 194 -9.43 15.26 -13.40
CA TRP A 194 -10.45 14.23 -13.46
C TRP A 194 -10.87 13.83 -12.05
N PHE A 195 -12.06 13.28 -11.95
CA PHE A 195 -12.67 12.85 -10.71
C PHE A 195 -13.02 11.38 -10.80
N VAL A 196 -12.92 10.71 -9.66
CA VAL A 196 -13.32 9.32 -9.48
C VAL A 196 -14.38 9.27 -8.41
N GLU A 197 -15.42 8.49 -8.64
CA GLU A 197 -16.42 8.17 -7.65
C GLU A 197 -16.67 6.67 -7.61
N LEU A 198 -16.58 6.09 -6.40
CA LEU A 198 -16.66 4.66 -6.17
C LEU A 198 -17.64 4.35 -5.05
N ALA A 199 -18.42 3.28 -5.20
CA ALA A 199 -19.20 2.69 -4.13
C ALA A 199 -18.85 1.20 -3.99
N PHE A 200 -18.21 0.84 -2.87
CA PHE A 200 -17.84 -0.53 -2.53
C PHE A 200 -18.95 -1.16 -1.69
N PRO A 201 -19.63 -2.22 -2.16
CA PRO A 201 -20.62 -2.91 -1.36
C PRO A 201 -20.00 -3.57 -0.12
N TRP A 202 -20.62 -3.42 1.05
CA TRP A 202 -20.12 -4.09 2.26
C TRP A 202 -20.07 -5.60 2.12
N ALA A 203 -20.98 -6.19 1.34
CA ALA A 203 -21.04 -7.63 1.15
C ALA A 203 -19.74 -8.22 0.58
N VAL A 204 -19.09 -7.52 -0.38
CA VAL A 204 -17.82 -7.99 -0.96
C VAL A 204 -16.65 -7.73 -0.02
N LEU A 205 -16.65 -6.63 0.70
CA LEU A 205 -15.60 -6.31 1.67
C LEU A 205 -15.61 -7.27 2.89
N GLN A 206 -16.73 -7.97 3.13
CA GLN A 206 -16.84 -8.99 4.17
C GLN A 206 -15.88 -10.17 3.96
N GLU A 207 -15.44 -10.43 2.73
CA GLU A 207 -14.55 -11.56 2.42
C GLU A 207 -13.18 -11.46 3.13
N ALA A 208 -12.69 -10.24 3.39
CA ALA A 208 -11.45 -10.00 4.15
C ALA A 208 -11.70 -9.43 5.56
N ALA A 209 -12.92 -9.00 5.88
CA ALA A 209 -13.22 -8.36 7.14
C ALA A 209 -13.46 -9.39 8.26
N GLN A 210 -12.46 -9.62 9.10
CA GLN A 210 -12.63 -10.36 10.37
C GLN A 210 -13.62 -9.62 11.33
N PRO A 211 -13.53 -8.28 11.50
CA PRO A 211 -14.64 -7.50 12.03
C PRO A 211 -15.84 -7.56 11.07
N ALA A 212 -17.04 -7.30 11.57
CA ALA A 212 -18.21 -7.27 10.72
C ALA A 212 -18.09 -6.22 9.60
N SER A 213 -18.61 -6.54 8.42
CA SER A 213 -18.89 -5.59 7.34
C SER A 213 -20.41 -5.55 7.16
N PRO A 214 -21.07 -4.37 7.22
CA PRO A 214 -20.51 -3.05 7.47
C PRO A 214 -19.82 -2.89 8.83
N PRO A 215 -18.85 -1.96 8.93
CA PRO A 215 -18.15 -1.68 10.18
C PRO A 215 -19.10 -1.07 11.22
N LYS A 216 -18.73 -1.24 12.49
CA LYS A 216 -19.42 -0.55 13.60
C LYS A 216 -18.78 0.82 13.83
N PRO A 217 -19.54 1.77 14.41
CA PRO A 217 -18.96 3.04 14.84
C PRO A 217 -17.74 2.84 15.74
N GLY A 218 -16.64 3.52 15.40
CA GLY A 218 -15.34 3.40 16.07
C GLY A 218 -14.44 2.29 15.52
N ASP A 219 -14.90 1.46 14.58
CA ASP A 219 -14.03 0.53 13.88
C ASP A 219 -13.03 1.28 13.00
N GLN A 220 -11.82 0.73 12.88
CA GLN A 220 -10.73 1.32 12.13
C GLN A 220 -10.19 0.31 11.13
N TRP A 221 -10.17 0.69 9.87
CA TRP A 221 -9.59 -0.08 8.78
C TRP A 221 -8.29 0.58 8.30
N ARG A 222 -7.41 -0.20 7.72
CA ARG A 222 -6.26 0.32 6.97
C ARG A 222 -6.67 0.56 5.54
N VAL A 223 -6.53 1.80 5.09
CA VAL A 223 -6.85 2.19 3.71
C VAL A 223 -5.73 3.07 3.20
N ASN A 224 -5.36 2.89 1.95
CA ASN A 224 -4.49 3.83 1.28
C ASN A 224 -4.99 4.11 -0.13
N PHE A 225 -4.48 5.18 -0.68
CA PHE A 225 -4.72 5.58 -2.05
C PHE A 225 -3.39 5.88 -2.69
N SER A 226 -3.26 5.52 -3.97
CA SER A 226 -2.11 5.83 -4.78
C SER A 226 -2.55 6.47 -6.09
N ARG A 227 -1.63 7.17 -6.72
CA ARG A 227 -1.71 7.66 -8.08
C ARG A 227 -0.39 7.36 -8.76
N VAL A 228 -0.44 6.57 -9.81
CA VAL A 228 0.68 6.45 -10.74
C VAL A 228 0.58 7.56 -11.77
N GLU A 229 1.66 8.30 -11.96
CA GLU A 229 1.68 9.50 -12.79
C GLU A 229 2.89 9.53 -13.70
N TYR A 230 2.67 9.34 -14.99
CA TYR A 230 3.70 9.49 -16.00
C TYR A 230 3.83 10.93 -16.47
N ARG A 231 5.03 11.30 -16.90
CA ARG A 231 5.22 12.50 -17.72
C ARG A 231 4.72 12.21 -19.11
N THR A 232 3.94 13.12 -19.67
CA THR A 232 3.38 12.99 -21.01
C THR A 232 4.04 13.96 -21.98
N ALA A 233 3.98 13.63 -23.27
CA ALA A 233 4.38 14.44 -24.41
C ALA A 233 3.40 14.23 -25.56
N VAL A 234 3.41 15.11 -26.55
CA VAL A 234 2.66 14.93 -27.79
C VAL A 234 3.58 14.41 -28.88
N ALA A 235 3.25 13.26 -29.45
CA ALA A 235 3.95 12.69 -30.62
C ALA A 235 2.90 12.18 -31.61
N ASP A 236 3.09 12.49 -32.89
CA ASP A 236 2.21 12.10 -34.02
C ASP A 236 0.72 12.42 -33.78
N GLY A 237 0.48 13.53 -33.05
CA GLY A 237 -0.89 13.99 -32.76
C GLY A 237 -1.60 13.22 -31.65
N ALA A 238 -0.88 12.43 -30.87
CA ALA A 238 -1.39 11.69 -29.71
C ALA A 238 -0.59 12.03 -28.44
N ILE A 239 -1.24 11.87 -27.27
CA ILE A 239 -0.58 11.94 -25.97
C ILE A 239 0.14 10.60 -25.74
N VAL A 240 1.43 10.66 -25.40
CA VAL A 240 2.28 9.50 -25.13
C VAL A 240 3.12 9.73 -23.88
N LYS A 241 3.70 8.68 -23.31
CA LYS A 241 4.70 8.83 -22.24
C LYS A 241 5.93 9.57 -22.76
N ALA A 242 6.36 10.60 -22.05
CA ALA A 242 7.55 11.36 -22.41
C ALA A 242 8.81 10.51 -22.28
N VAL A 243 9.70 10.65 -23.24
CA VAL A 243 10.97 9.90 -23.32
C VAL A 243 12.10 10.76 -22.75
N ASP A 244 12.91 10.18 -21.89
CA ASP A 244 14.16 10.78 -21.41
C ASP A 244 15.19 10.77 -22.54
N PRO A 245 15.65 11.96 -23.01
CA PRO A 245 16.61 12.05 -24.10
C PRO A 245 17.98 11.42 -23.76
N ALA A 246 18.32 11.30 -22.47
CA ALA A 246 19.58 10.70 -22.06
C ALA A 246 19.58 9.17 -22.16
N THR A 247 18.43 8.52 -21.97
CA THR A 247 18.30 7.07 -21.94
C THR A 247 17.53 6.49 -23.12
N SER A 248 16.80 7.32 -23.86
CA SER A 248 15.85 6.93 -24.91
C SER A 248 14.75 5.98 -24.41
N ARG A 249 14.42 6.04 -23.13
CA ARG A 249 13.33 5.29 -22.48
C ARG A 249 12.31 6.26 -21.93
N ALA A 250 11.07 5.80 -21.73
CA ALA A 250 10.09 6.60 -20.99
C ALA A 250 10.64 6.98 -19.62
N PHE A 251 10.35 8.21 -19.18
CA PHE A 251 10.60 8.56 -17.78
C PHE A 251 9.88 7.56 -16.88
N PRO A 252 10.49 7.19 -15.73
CA PRO A 252 9.77 6.38 -14.76
C PRO A 252 8.54 7.14 -14.27
N GLU A 253 7.56 6.38 -13.82
CA GLU A 253 6.39 6.90 -13.14
C GLU A 253 6.75 7.59 -11.83
N ASP A 254 5.97 8.58 -11.46
CA ASP A 254 5.90 9.09 -10.10
C ASP A 254 4.81 8.32 -9.36
N ASN A 255 5.08 7.92 -8.11
CA ASN A 255 4.13 7.25 -7.24
C ASN A 255 3.76 8.20 -6.10
N TRP A 256 2.51 8.68 -6.09
CA TRP A 256 2.01 9.60 -5.09
C TRP A 256 0.91 8.95 -4.27
N VAL A 257 0.98 9.06 -2.96
CA VAL A 257 0.10 8.34 -2.05
C VAL A 257 -0.47 9.26 -0.96
N TRP A 258 -1.61 8.86 -0.39
CA TRP A 258 -2.16 9.56 0.78
C TRP A 258 -1.29 9.32 2.02
N SER A 259 -0.99 8.08 2.38
CA SER A 259 -0.13 7.73 3.51
C SER A 259 1.18 7.10 3.01
N PRO A 260 2.34 7.77 3.16
CA PRO A 260 3.61 7.28 2.59
C PRO A 260 4.09 6.01 3.29
N THR A 261 4.71 5.12 2.52
CA THR A 261 5.24 3.84 2.99
C THR A 261 6.74 3.87 3.29
N GLY A 262 7.44 4.95 2.90
CA GLY A 262 8.88 5.11 3.18
C GLY A 262 9.80 4.38 2.20
N LEU A 263 9.24 3.80 1.13
CA LEU A 263 9.95 3.12 0.05
C LEU A 263 9.02 3.02 -1.18
N VAL A 264 9.57 2.74 -2.36
CA VAL A 264 8.78 2.60 -3.60
C VAL A 264 8.11 1.22 -3.60
N ASN A 265 7.13 1.05 -2.75
CA ASN A 265 6.26 -0.13 -2.68
C ASN A 265 5.02 0.20 -1.84
N ILE A 266 3.85 0.17 -2.44
CA ILE A 266 2.60 0.45 -1.74
C ILE A 266 2.17 -0.71 -0.82
N HIS A 267 2.63 -1.95 -1.07
CA HIS A 267 2.24 -3.16 -0.33
C HIS A 267 2.92 -3.28 1.03
N TYR A 268 2.75 -2.22 1.83
CA TYR A 268 3.11 -2.13 3.25
C TYR A 268 1.88 -1.69 4.05
N PRO A 269 0.84 -2.58 4.18
CA PRO A 269 -0.44 -2.23 4.78
C PRO A 269 -0.33 -1.63 6.19
N GLU A 270 0.70 -2.00 6.93
CA GLU A 270 1.00 -1.45 8.26
C GLU A 270 1.28 0.06 8.28
N LEU A 271 1.56 0.66 7.11
CA LEU A 271 1.80 2.10 6.95
C LEU A 271 0.67 2.83 6.23
N TRP A 272 -0.36 2.09 5.77
CA TRP A 272 -1.55 2.71 5.22
C TRP A 272 -2.26 3.55 6.26
N GLY A 273 -3.04 4.52 5.81
CA GLY A 273 -3.81 5.37 6.70
C GLY A 273 -4.89 4.60 7.47
N TYR A 274 -5.36 5.20 8.54
CA TYR A 274 -6.50 4.72 9.30
C TYR A 274 -7.76 5.41 8.84
N VAL A 275 -8.79 4.64 8.55
CA VAL A 275 -10.16 5.13 8.37
C VAL A 275 -10.99 4.68 9.55
N GLN A 276 -11.41 5.64 10.39
CA GLN A 276 -12.30 5.40 11.52
C GLN A 276 -13.73 5.70 11.11
N PHE A 277 -14.60 4.72 11.22
CA PHE A 277 -16.02 4.88 10.88
C PHE A 277 -16.79 5.54 12.01
N SER A 278 -17.50 6.61 11.71
CA SER A 278 -18.31 7.38 12.66
C SER A 278 -19.79 7.18 12.42
N ASP A 279 -20.59 7.10 13.47
CA ASP A 279 -22.06 7.10 13.40
C ASP A 279 -22.66 8.49 13.11
N LYS A 280 -21.82 9.54 13.15
CA LYS A 280 -22.25 10.91 12.87
C LYS A 280 -22.46 11.11 11.37
N VAL A 281 -23.47 11.88 11.02
CA VAL A 281 -23.73 12.27 9.64
C VAL A 281 -22.79 13.44 9.26
N ALA A 282 -22.21 13.36 8.08
CA ALA A 282 -21.36 14.42 7.54
C ALA A 282 -22.03 15.80 7.63
N GLY A 283 -21.33 16.78 8.18
CA GLY A 283 -21.84 18.14 8.40
C GLY A 283 -22.78 18.32 9.59
N LYS A 284 -23.22 17.25 10.28
CA LYS A 284 -24.16 17.33 11.42
C LYS A 284 -23.56 16.93 12.77
N GLY A 285 -22.31 16.52 12.80
CA GLY A 285 -21.64 16.10 14.03
C GLY A 285 -20.15 16.32 13.97
N LYS A 286 -19.49 16.19 15.11
CA LYS A 286 -18.03 16.19 15.23
C LYS A 286 -17.60 14.84 15.78
N ASP A 287 -16.55 14.30 15.23
CA ASP A 287 -15.84 13.15 15.73
C ASP A 287 -14.35 13.33 15.50
N SER A 288 -13.52 12.59 16.23
CA SER A 288 -12.08 12.68 16.14
C SER A 288 -11.48 11.28 16.08
N PHE A 289 -10.41 11.16 15.32
CA PHE A 289 -9.63 9.94 15.28
C PHE A 289 -8.96 9.68 16.62
N ILE A 290 -9.04 8.44 17.10
CA ILE A 290 -8.39 7.98 18.32
C ILE A 290 -7.55 6.76 17.99
N LEU A 291 -6.22 6.91 17.96
CA LEU A 291 -5.32 5.78 17.73
C LEU A 291 -5.50 4.73 18.84
N ARG A 292 -5.78 3.50 18.47
CA ARG A 292 -5.92 2.39 19.41
C ARG A 292 -4.53 2.02 19.97
N PRO A 293 -4.41 1.74 21.28
CA PRO A 293 -3.12 1.43 21.92
C PRO A 293 -2.37 0.27 21.28
N GLU A 294 -3.10 -0.75 20.82
CA GLU A 294 -2.54 -1.93 20.16
C GLU A 294 -1.78 -1.62 18.86
N GLU A 295 -2.07 -0.51 18.19
CA GLU A 295 -1.39 -0.15 16.95
C GLU A 295 0.11 0.13 17.16
N ASN A 296 0.48 0.67 18.32
CA ASN A 296 1.88 0.82 18.68
C ASN A 296 2.56 -0.52 18.95
N ALA A 297 1.84 -1.48 19.56
CA ALA A 297 2.35 -2.84 19.77
C ALA A 297 2.51 -3.59 18.44
N LYS A 298 1.52 -3.49 17.54
CA LYS A 298 1.61 -4.04 16.19
C LYS A 298 2.83 -3.47 15.45
N TRP A 299 3.09 -2.17 15.56
CA TRP A 299 4.27 -1.56 14.95
C TRP A 299 5.59 -2.08 15.56
N ALA A 300 5.67 -2.21 16.89
CA ALA A 300 6.85 -2.77 17.54
C ALA A 300 7.10 -4.23 17.11
N LEU A 301 6.05 -5.05 16.98
CA LEU A 301 6.15 -6.39 16.39
C LEU A 301 6.65 -6.32 14.93
N ARG A 302 6.19 -5.35 14.15
CA ARG A 302 6.62 -5.15 12.77
C ARG A 302 8.12 -4.80 12.68
N LEU A 303 8.63 -3.97 13.60
CA LEU A 303 10.07 -3.69 13.68
C LEU A 303 10.88 -4.96 13.97
N ILE A 304 10.41 -5.81 14.89
CA ILE A 304 11.05 -7.12 15.14
C ILE A 304 11.05 -7.95 13.85
N TYR A 305 9.93 -8.02 13.13
CA TYR A 305 9.81 -8.76 11.89
C TYR A 305 10.82 -8.30 10.82
N TYR A 306 10.96 -7.00 10.57
CA TYR A 306 11.95 -6.48 9.62
C TYR A 306 13.38 -6.84 10.02
N ARG A 307 13.71 -6.68 11.30
CA ARG A 307 15.05 -6.97 11.82
C ARG A 307 15.37 -8.46 11.82
N GLN A 308 14.38 -9.30 12.06
CA GLN A 308 14.52 -10.75 11.94
C GLN A 308 14.85 -11.14 10.49
N TRP A 309 14.16 -10.62 9.51
CA TRP A 309 14.46 -10.91 8.10
C TRP A 309 15.82 -10.35 7.66
N ALA A 310 16.20 -9.16 8.09
CA ALA A 310 17.52 -8.60 7.82
C ALA A 310 18.64 -9.44 8.47
N TYR A 311 18.41 -9.96 9.65
CA TYR A 311 19.34 -10.88 10.32
C TYR A 311 19.42 -12.24 9.58
N PHE A 312 18.25 -12.77 9.21
CA PHE A 312 18.17 -14.03 8.46
C PHE A 312 18.91 -13.98 7.12
N ASP A 313 18.78 -12.89 6.38
CA ASP A 313 19.49 -12.70 5.10
C ASP A 313 21.03 -12.72 5.27
N GLN A 314 21.54 -12.33 6.45
CA GLN A 314 22.98 -12.32 6.76
C GLN A 314 23.47 -13.63 7.37
N LYS A 315 22.65 -14.28 8.20
CA LYS A 315 23.06 -15.41 9.06
C LYS A 315 22.40 -16.75 8.70
N GLY A 316 21.33 -16.75 7.89
CA GLY A 316 20.59 -17.96 7.50
C GLY A 316 19.72 -18.55 8.61
N THR A 317 19.52 -17.82 9.72
CA THR A 317 18.71 -18.23 10.86
C THR A 317 18.08 -17.03 11.54
N PHE A 318 16.93 -17.22 12.18
CA PHE A 318 16.34 -16.24 13.09
C PHE A 318 16.95 -16.34 14.48
N ILE A 319 16.77 -15.32 15.33
CA ILE A 319 17.39 -15.23 16.66
C ILE A 319 16.39 -14.70 17.70
N ALA A 320 16.49 -15.20 18.94
CA ALA A 320 15.63 -14.79 20.06
C ALA A 320 16.22 -13.63 20.90
N ASP A 321 17.23 -12.93 20.40
CA ASP A 321 17.90 -11.83 21.10
C ASP A 321 17.60 -10.48 20.41
N PRO A 322 16.78 -9.60 21.02
CA PRO A 322 16.50 -8.28 20.47
C PRO A 322 17.75 -7.39 20.30
N ALA A 323 18.74 -7.54 21.16
CA ALA A 323 19.98 -6.75 21.07
C ALA A 323 20.78 -7.11 19.80
N ALA A 324 20.84 -8.40 19.46
CA ALA A 324 21.46 -8.86 18.21
C ALA A 324 20.73 -8.38 16.96
N LEU A 325 19.43 -8.04 17.07
CA LEU A 325 18.62 -7.42 16.03
C LEU A 325 18.82 -5.90 15.95
N GLY A 326 19.63 -5.31 16.84
CA GLY A 326 19.85 -3.87 16.92
C GLY A 326 18.63 -3.08 17.46
N LEU A 327 17.67 -3.77 18.09
CA LEU A 327 16.50 -3.17 18.71
C LEU A 327 16.85 -2.63 20.11
N LYS A 328 16.36 -1.45 20.43
CA LYS A 328 16.55 -0.80 21.72
C LYS A 328 15.26 -0.87 22.54
N GLU A 329 15.38 -0.70 23.85
CA GLU A 329 14.24 -0.66 24.77
C GLU A 329 13.14 0.32 24.28
N ARG A 330 13.51 1.53 23.85
CA ARG A 330 12.58 2.54 23.35
C ARG A 330 11.77 2.10 22.11
N ASP A 331 12.31 1.15 21.35
CA ASP A 331 11.65 0.63 20.15
C ASP A 331 10.63 -0.47 20.49
N LEU A 332 10.75 -1.03 21.69
CA LEU A 332 9.97 -2.18 22.18
C LEU A 332 9.10 -1.88 23.40
N ASN A 333 9.36 -0.79 24.13
CA ASN A 333 8.57 -0.44 25.32
C ASN A 333 7.28 0.28 24.90
N VAL A 334 6.17 -0.47 24.87
CA VAL A 334 4.85 0.01 24.47
C VAL A 334 3.96 0.13 25.68
N LYS A 335 3.41 1.33 25.90
CA LYS A 335 2.49 1.62 27.01
C LYS A 335 1.26 0.71 26.96
N GLY A 336 0.92 0.08 28.09
CA GLY A 336 -0.24 -0.81 28.22
C GLY A 336 0.04 -2.27 27.81
N PHE A 337 1.34 -2.60 27.58
CA PHE A 337 1.77 -3.94 27.21
C PHE A 337 2.94 -4.40 28.09
N ALA A 338 3.02 -5.71 28.32
CA ALA A 338 4.12 -6.32 29.05
C ALA A 338 5.45 -6.09 28.34
N PHE A 339 6.49 -5.71 29.10
CA PHE A 339 7.84 -5.49 28.62
C PHE A 339 8.82 -6.38 29.39
N PRO A 340 9.82 -7.01 28.74
CA PRO A 340 10.01 -7.04 27.27
C PRO A 340 8.97 -7.91 26.55
N PRO A 341 8.78 -7.75 25.21
CA PRO A 341 8.02 -8.70 24.43
C PRO A 341 8.65 -10.09 24.48
N VAL A 342 7.83 -11.12 24.35
CA VAL A 342 8.35 -12.48 24.21
C VAL A 342 8.83 -12.67 22.79
N LEU A 343 10.10 -13.09 22.63
CA LEU A 343 10.71 -13.41 21.33
C LEU A 343 11.27 -14.83 21.38
N GLN A 344 10.81 -15.67 20.48
CA GLN A 344 11.25 -17.05 20.32
C GLN A 344 11.73 -17.28 18.89
N ALA A 345 12.77 -18.09 18.71
CA ALA A 345 13.27 -18.45 17.39
C ALA A 345 13.79 -19.89 17.38
N ALA A 346 13.56 -20.57 16.26
CA ALA A 346 13.98 -21.96 16.04
C ALA A 346 14.43 -22.13 14.57
N GLY A 347 15.68 -21.74 14.29
CA GLY A 347 16.26 -21.88 12.97
C GLY A 347 15.56 -21.01 11.91
N ARG A 348 14.57 -21.57 11.24
CA ARG A 348 13.84 -20.90 10.13
C ARG A 348 12.46 -20.37 10.51
N MET A 349 12.13 -20.36 11.78
CA MET A 349 10.88 -19.83 12.31
C MET A 349 11.15 -18.92 13.48
N PHE A 350 10.31 -17.91 13.68
CA PHE A 350 10.26 -17.10 14.89
C PHE A 350 8.83 -16.73 15.24
N GLU A 351 8.62 -16.38 16.50
CA GLU A 351 7.41 -15.72 16.97
C GLU A 351 7.80 -14.60 17.93
N ALA A 352 7.23 -13.43 17.73
CA ALA A 352 7.29 -12.33 18.68
C ALA A 352 5.88 -12.01 19.17
N SER A 353 5.72 -11.71 20.47
CA SER A 353 4.40 -11.40 21.01
C SER A 353 4.45 -10.35 22.12
N TYR A 354 3.34 -9.59 22.21
CA TYR A 354 3.01 -8.67 23.28
C TYR A 354 1.75 -9.11 23.99
N THR A 355 1.77 -9.08 25.31
CA THR A 355 0.57 -9.27 26.14
C THR A 355 0.09 -7.92 26.66
N ALA A 356 -1.14 -7.53 26.33
CA ALA A 356 -1.78 -6.33 26.82
C ALA A 356 -2.23 -6.49 28.29
N GLU A 357 -2.46 -5.40 29.02
CA GLU A 357 -2.94 -5.42 30.40
C GLU A 357 -4.28 -6.16 30.57
N ASN A 358 -5.13 -6.19 29.53
CA ASN A 358 -6.39 -6.93 29.52
C ASN A 358 -6.24 -8.41 29.17
N GLY A 359 -5.00 -8.91 29.01
CA GLY A 359 -4.68 -10.30 28.67
C GLY A 359 -4.71 -10.64 27.18
N ALA A 360 -5.09 -9.73 26.29
CA ALA A 360 -5.01 -9.97 24.85
C ALA A 360 -3.57 -10.11 24.39
N VAL A 361 -3.29 -11.06 23.49
CA VAL A 361 -1.94 -11.35 23.00
C VAL A 361 -1.85 -11.08 21.50
N TRP A 362 -1.01 -10.14 21.15
CA TRP A 362 -0.69 -9.83 19.75
C TRP A 362 0.60 -10.53 19.34
N ARG A 363 0.59 -11.19 18.17
CA ARG A 363 1.71 -11.99 17.68
C ARG A 363 2.07 -11.66 16.24
N ILE A 364 3.35 -11.84 15.92
CA ILE A 364 3.86 -11.86 14.54
C ILE A 364 4.83 -13.03 14.37
N ARG A 365 4.84 -13.61 13.17
CA ARG A 365 5.76 -14.68 12.77
C ARG A 365 6.52 -14.30 11.50
N GLU A 366 7.28 -15.25 10.97
CA GLU A 366 8.05 -15.10 9.73
C GLU A 366 7.18 -14.82 8.49
N ASP A 367 5.90 -15.14 8.52
CA ASP A 367 4.94 -14.84 7.46
C ASP A 367 4.45 -13.37 7.46
N GLY A 368 4.81 -12.61 8.49
CA GLY A 368 4.46 -11.19 8.60
C GLY A 368 3.03 -10.91 9.04
N ARG A 369 2.16 -11.90 9.20
CA ARG A 369 0.77 -11.67 9.61
C ARG A 369 0.69 -11.31 11.09
N ILE A 370 -0.03 -10.24 11.41
CA ILE A 370 -0.39 -9.89 12.79
C ILE A 370 -1.59 -10.72 13.22
N ARG A 371 -1.49 -11.37 14.38
CA ARG A 371 -2.56 -12.19 14.98
C ARG A 371 -2.88 -11.70 16.38
N ASN A 372 -4.14 -11.79 16.74
CA ASN A 372 -4.61 -11.53 18.10
C ASN A 372 -5.30 -12.80 18.62
N ASP A 373 -4.71 -13.40 19.64
CA ASP A 373 -5.34 -14.48 20.40
C ASP A 373 -6.15 -13.84 21.52
N LYS A 374 -7.47 -13.91 21.42
CA LYS A 374 -8.43 -13.53 22.47
C LYS A 374 -8.78 -14.73 23.32
#